data_381f6d130f73750eea078f14f32c5e1d
#
_entry.id   381f6d130f73750eea078f14f32c5e1d
#
_cell.length_a   1.000
_cell.length_b   1.000
_cell.length_c   1.000
_cell.angle_alpha   90.00
_cell.angle_beta   90.00
_cell.angle_gamma   90.00
#
_symmetry.space_group_name_H-M   'P 1'
#
loop_
_entity.id
_entity.type
_entity.pdbx_description
1 polymer ?
#
loop_
_entity_poly.entity_id
_entity_poly.type
_entity_poly.pdbx_seq_one_letter_code
_entity_poly.pdbx_strand_id
1 'polypeptide(L)'
;MKQRDPLLPRRVLLATVGMLLAGVSLGFFKRAYFGVDPYQCLVNGLANVIPINFGTLYMLVNLAQLVLVYFLDKRYIGISTFINLFLLGYMAEFSENLLAGWFGNLALGGRIAFLAVGIVLSCFAAALYYTADLGVSTYDAIPLHISDCKPKLFGRVLPFRVVRILSDLVCTVVGVILGAPAGIGTVITALFMGPLISFFRRTVSEPWLRRGTGGAAT
;
A
#
# COMPACT_ATOMS: atom_id res chain seq x y z
N MET A 1 29.56 -16.67 -4.87
CA MET A 1 29.34 -15.91 -3.61
C MET A 1 28.53 -14.67 -3.95
N LYS A 2 27.26 -14.61 -3.49
CA LYS A 2 26.40 -13.44 -3.72
C LYS A 2 26.97 -12.27 -2.91
N GLN A 3 27.52 -11.24 -3.56
CA GLN A 3 27.96 -10.03 -2.88
C GLN A 3 26.83 -9.51 -1.99
N ARG A 4 27.07 -9.41 -0.68
CA ARG A 4 26.09 -8.83 0.24
C ARG A 4 25.92 -7.37 -0.13
N ASP A 5 24.73 -6.99 -0.55
CA ASP A 5 24.40 -5.57 -0.80
C ASP A 5 24.64 -4.78 0.50
N PRO A 6 25.62 -3.87 0.54
CA PRO A 6 25.96 -3.12 1.76
C PRO A 6 24.80 -2.23 2.23
N LEU A 7 23.84 -1.94 1.35
CA LEU A 7 22.66 -1.14 1.66
C LEU A 7 21.46 -1.97 2.14
N LEU A 8 21.57 -3.31 2.14
CA LEU A 8 20.47 -4.18 2.53
C LEU A 8 19.84 -3.81 3.91
N PRO A 9 20.61 -3.57 4.99
CA PRO A 9 20.00 -3.22 6.29
C PRO A 9 19.23 -1.90 6.23
N ARG A 10 19.69 -0.92 5.47
CA ARG A 10 18.98 0.37 5.28
C ARG A 10 17.72 0.20 4.44
N ARG A 11 17.77 -0.61 3.40
CA ARG A 11 16.61 -0.95 2.58
C ARG A 11 15.54 -1.67 3.41
N VAL A 12 15.94 -2.64 4.25
CA VAL A 12 15.03 -3.33 5.17
C VAL A 12 14.42 -2.35 6.17
N LEU A 13 15.22 -1.44 6.73
CA LEU A 13 14.72 -0.40 7.64
C LEU A 13 13.68 0.50 6.95
N LEU A 14 13.98 0.99 5.74
CA LEU A 14 13.03 1.79 4.94
C LEU A 14 11.72 1.03 4.67
N ALA A 15 11.81 -0.25 4.29
CA ALA A 15 10.65 -1.08 4.04
C ALA A 15 9.81 -1.26 5.32
N THR A 16 10.46 -1.58 6.45
CA THR A 16 9.76 -1.79 7.73
C THR A 16 9.10 -0.51 8.23
N VAL A 17 9.84 0.61 8.27
CA VAL A 17 9.28 1.92 8.68
C VAL A 17 8.17 2.35 7.74
N GLY A 18 8.35 2.17 6.43
CA GLY A 18 7.33 2.45 5.43
C GLY A 18 6.04 1.65 5.70
N MET A 19 6.15 0.34 5.98
CA MET A 19 4.98 -0.49 6.25
C MET A 19 4.29 -0.16 7.59
N LEU A 20 5.05 0.18 8.63
CA LEU A 20 4.48 0.66 9.89
C LEU A 20 3.68 1.94 9.68
N LEU A 21 4.26 2.93 8.99
CA LEU A 21 3.58 4.19 8.68
C LEU A 21 2.37 3.98 7.77
N ALA A 22 2.44 3.06 6.81
CA ALA A 22 1.31 2.70 5.97
C ALA A 22 0.16 2.13 6.82
N GLY A 23 0.44 1.22 7.74
CA GLY A 23 -0.57 0.69 8.66
C GLY A 23 -1.20 1.79 9.53
N VAL A 24 -0.39 2.71 10.05
CA VAL A 24 -0.91 3.87 10.81
C VAL A 24 -1.80 4.74 9.92
N SER A 25 -1.41 5.02 8.69
CA SER A 25 -2.21 5.84 7.76
C SER A 25 -3.59 5.25 7.48
N LEU A 26 -3.69 3.91 7.43
CA LEU A 26 -4.98 3.21 7.25
C LEU A 26 -5.94 3.44 8.42
N GLY A 27 -5.44 3.50 9.65
CA GLY A 27 -6.26 3.88 10.80
C GLY A 27 -6.84 5.29 10.65
N PHE A 28 -6.07 6.25 10.14
CA PHE A 28 -6.55 7.59 9.84
C PHE A 28 -7.64 7.58 8.75
N PHE A 29 -7.45 6.84 7.66
CA PHE A 29 -8.47 6.71 6.61
C PHE A 29 -9.78 6.11 7.13
N LYS A 30 -9.71 5.04 7.90
CA LYS A 30 -10.87 4.38 8.48
C LYS A 30 -11.65 5.34 9.39
N ARG A 31 -10.96 6.11 10.22
CA ARG A 31 -11.56 7.09 11.15
C ARG A 31 -12.07 8.35 10.44
N ALA A 32 -11.55 8.70 9.28
CA ALA A 32 -12.06 9.81 8.47
C ALA A 32 -13.45 9.54 7.90
N TYR A 33 -13.81 8.28 7.64
CA TYR A 33 -15.09 7.86 7.03
C TYR A 33 -15.37 8.48 5.65
N PHE A 34 -14.34 8.91 4.91
CA PHE A 34 -14.46 9.40 3.55
C PHE A 34 -14.09 8.37 2.48
N GLY A 35 -13.92 7.12 2.90
CA GLY A 35 -13.43 6.03 2.06
C GLY A 35 -11.95 5.76 2.28
N VAL A 36 -11.52 4.64 1.75
CA VAL A 36 -10.15 4.10 1.85
C VAL A 36 -9.60 3.88 0.44
N ASP A 37 -8.34 3.47 0.33
CA ASP A 37 -7.81 3.10 -0.99
C ASP A 37 -8.56 1.89 -1.60
N PRO A 38 -8.49 1.70 -2.93
CA PRO A 38 -9.24 0.65 -3.62
C PRO A 38 -9.03 -0.76 -3.08
N TYR A 39 -7.79 -1.13 -2.75
CA TYR A 39 -7.51 -2.45 -2.22
C TYR A 39 -8.09 -2.63 -0.80
N GLN A 40 -7.99 -1.60 0.04
CA GLN A 40 -8.60 -1.59 1.36
C GLN A 40 -10.13 -1.64 1.28
N CYS A 41 -10.72 -1.03 0.25
CA CYS A 41 -12.15 -1.12 -0.01
C CYS A 41 -12.57 -2.57 -0.24
N LEU A 42 -11.82 -3.33 -1.05
CA LEU A 42 -12.06 -4.77 -1.24
C LEU A 42 -11.98 -5.54 0.08
N VAL A 43 -10.90 -5.35 0.86
CA VAL A 43 -10.70 -6.10 2.12
C VAL A 43 -11.75 -5.73 3.16
N ASN A 44 -12.14 -4.45 3.26
CA ASN A 44 -13.23 -4.03 4.15
C ASN A 44 -14.58 -4.63 3.72
N GLY A 45 -14.84 -4.71 2.41
CA GLY A 45 -16.04 -5.38 1.91
C GLY A 45 -16.07 -6.87 2.28
N LEU A 46 -14.94 -7.55 2.15
CA LEU A 46 -14.82 -8.94 2.59
C LEU A 46 -15.00 -9.08 4.11
N ALA A 47 -14.51 -8.14 4.91
CA ALA A 47 -14.67 -8.13 6.36
C ALA A 47 -16.13 -7.98 6.81
N ASN A 48 -16.99 -7.38 5.99
CA ASN A 48 -18.42 -7.31 6.27
C ASN A 48 -19.13 -8.66 6.10
N VAL A 49 -18.57 -9.56 5.29
CA VAL A 49 -19.15 -10.88 4.98
C VAL A 49 -18.52 -11.98 5.82
N ILE A 50 -17.22 -11.86 6.10
CA ILE A 50 -16.43 -12.86 6.82
C ILE A 50 -16.16 -12.36 8.25
N PRO A 51 -16.73 -12.99 9.30
CA PRO A 51 -16.64 -12.50 10.68
C PRO A 51 -15.30 -12.83 11.32
N ILE A 52 -14.19 -12.29 10.79
CA ILE A 52 -12.85 -12.39 11.36
C ILE A 52 -12.21 -11.00 11.46
N ASN A 53 -11.20 -10.86 12.33
CA ASN A 53 -10.50 -9.58 12.52
C ASN A 53 -9.88 -9.09 11.22
N PHE A 54 -9.95 -7.78 10.98
CA PHE A 54 -9.45 -7.14 9.77
C PHE A 54 -7.99 -7.51 9.47
N GLY A 55 -7.11 -7.48 10.50
CA GLY A 55 -5.69 -7.82 10.35
C GLY A 55 -5.49 -9.26 9.83
N THR A 56 -6.22 -10.22 10.39
CA THR A 56 -6.18 -11.63 9.96
C THR A 56 -6.75 -11.79 8.56
N LEU A 57 -7.88 -11.15 8.24
CA LEU A 57 -8.46 -11.19 6.90
C LEU A 57 -7.51 -10.59 5.87
N TYR A 58 -6.93 -9.42 6.17
CA TYR A 58 -5.94 -8.79 5.32
C TYR A 58 -4.76 -9.73 5.04
N MET A 59 -4.24 -10.39 6.07
CA MET A 59 -3.17 -11.38 5.92
C MET A 59 -3.58 -12.55 5.02
N LEU A 60 -4.78 -13.10 5.20
CA LEU A 60 -5.26 -14.23 4.40
C LEU A 60 -5.45 -13.86 2.93
N VAL A 61 -6.02 -12.68 2.64
CA VAL A 61 -6.19 -12.18 1.27
C VAL A 61 -4.84 -11.97 0.61
N ASN A 62 -3.88 -11.36 1.32
CA ASN A 62 -2.52 -11.18 0.82
C ASN A 62 -1.79 -12.52 0.64
N LEU A 63 -2.02 -13.50 1.51
CA LEU A 63 -1.46 -14.84 1.36
C LEU A 63 -2.00 -15.54 0.10
N ALA A 64 -3.30 -15.45 -0.15
CA ALA A 64 -3.90 -15.97 -1.37
C ALA A 64 -3.31 -15.29 -2.63
N GLN A 65 -3.13 -13.97 -2.59
CA GLN A 65 -2.46 -13.23 -3.67
C GLN A 65 -0.98 -13.63 -3.80
N LEU A 66 -0.28 -13.86 -2.69
CA LEU A 66 1.13 -14.32 -2.72
C LEU A 66 1.26 -15.67 -3.40
N VAL A 67 0.34 -16.60 -3.11
CA VAL A 67 0.28 -17.91 -3.79
C VAL A 67 0.07 -17.71 -5.29
N LEU A 68 -0.86 -16.84 -5.69
CA LEU A 68 -1.09 -16.52 -7.09
C LEU A 68 0.17 -15.92 -7.74
N VAL A 69 0.80 -14.93 -7.12
CA VAL A 69 2.03 -14.29 -7.61
C VAL A 69 3.19 -15.28 -7.71
N TYR A 70 3.29 -16.23 -6.77
CA TYR A 70 4.31 -17.28 -6.82
C TYR A 70 4.21 -18.14 -8.08
N PHE A 71 2.99 -18.46 -8.53
CA PHE A 71 2.77 -19.20 -9.78
C PHE A 71 2.92 -18.33 -11.03
N LEU A 72 2.60 -17.04 -10.94
CA LEU A 72 2.72 -16.10 -12.06
C LEU A 72 4.18 -15.70 -12.29
N ASP A 73 4.84 -15.10 -11.32
CA ASP A 73 6.25 -14.70 -11.40
C ASP A 73 6.87 -14.41 -10.03
N LYS A 74 7.81 -15.27 -9.65
CA LYS A 74 8.53 -15.19 -8.36
C LYS A 74 9.43 -13.95 -8.21
N ARG A 75 9.72 -13.22 -9.29
CA ARG A 75 10.60 -12.04 -9.27
C ARG A 75 10.05 -10.90 -8.40
N TYR A 76 8.73 -10.84 -8.26
CA TYR A 76 8.07 -9.80 -7.48
C TYR A 76 8.10 -10.05 -5.98
N ILE A 77 8.38 -11.29 -5.57
CA ILE A 77 8.39 -11.70 -4.16
C ILE A 77 9.72 -11.34 -3.53
N GLY A 78 9.69 -10.51 -2.50
CA GLY A 78 10.87 -10.08 -1.76
C GLY A 78 10.61 -9.92 -0.27
N ILE A 79 11.61 -9.43 0.45
CA ILE A 79 11.51 -9.21 1.90
C ILE A 79 10.35 -8.27 2.24
N SER A 80 10.17 -7.20 1.46
CA SER A 80 9.06 -6.25 1.65
C SER A 80 7.69 -6.89 1.51
N THR A 81 7.55 -7.92 0.66
CA THR A 81 6.29 -8.65 0.48
C THR A 81 5.87 -9.35 1.78
N PHE A 82 6.83 -9.97 2.48
CA PHE A 82 6.55 -10.63 3.76
C PHE A 82 6.30 -9.62 4.88
N ILE A 83 7.04 -8.51 4.91
CA ILE A 83 6.79 -7.43 5.89
C ILE A 83 5.38 -6.88 5.71
N ASN A 84 4.96 -6.61 4.46
CA ASN A 84 3.60 -6.17 4.15
C ASN A 84 2.56 -7.19 4.63
N LEU A 85 2.74 -8.46 4.29
CA LEU A 85 1.81 -9.55 4.61
C LEU A 85 1.50 -9.64 6.10
N PHE A 86 2.54 -9.58 6.94
CA PHE A 86 2.38 -9.81 8.39
C PHE A 86 2.15 -8.52 9.19
N LEU A 87 2.62 -7.38 8.72
CA LEU A 87 2.67 -6.18 9.54
C LEU A 87 1.54 -5.21 9.25
N LEU A 88 1.19 -5.00 7.98
CA LEU A 88 0.34 -3.87 7.58
C LEU A 88 -1.09 -4.02 8.10
N GLY A 89 -1.69 -5.19 7.98
CA GLY A 89 -3.08 -5.43 8.42
C GLY A 89 -3.25 -5.26 9.93
N TYR A 90 -2.35 -5.83 10.72
CA TYR A 90 -2.40 -5.70 12.18
C TYR A 90 -2.09 -4.29 12.66
N MET A 91 -1.15 -3.58 11.99
CA MET A 91 -0.87 -2.18 12.30
C MET A 91 -2.05 -1.26 11.94
N ALA A 92 -2.78 -1.57 10.87
CA ALA A 92 -3.99 -0.84 10.50
C ALA A 92 -5.08 -0.99 11.56
N GLU A 93 -5.32 -2.21 12.03
CA GLU A 93 -6.29 -2.52 13.09
C GLU A 93 -5.88 -1.88 14.42
N PHE A 94 -4.61 -2.01 14.80
CA PHE A 94 -4.07 -1.39 16.01
C PHE A 94 -4.23 0.14 15.98
N SER A 95 -3.84 0.79 14.89
CA SER A 95 -3.93 2.25 14.77
C SER A 95 -5.37 2.74 14.74
N GLU A 96 -6.29 2.04 14.10
CA GLU A 96 -7.71 2.36 14.12
C GLU A 96 -8.28 2.33 15.54
N ASN A 97 -7.99 1.25 16.29
CA ASN A 97 -8.45 1.09 17.67
C ASN A 97 -7.85 2.17 18.61
N LEU A 98 -6.56 2.47 18.44
CA LEU A 98 -5.88 3.51 19.20
C LEU A 98 -6.48 4.89 18.96
N LEU A 99 -6.68 5.25 17.69
CA LEU A 99 -7.29 6.54 17.31
C LEU A 99 -8.76 6.61 17.74
N ALA A 100 -9.49 5.50 17.73
CA ALA A 100 -10.85 5.42 18.23
C ALA A 100 -10.91 5.71 19.74
N GLY A 101 -9.98 5.17 20.52
CA GLY A 101 -9.91 5.41 21.96
C GLY A 101 -9.54 6.86 22.32
N TRP A 102 -8.70 7.52 21.51
CA TRP A 102 -8.22 8.86 21.82
C TRP A 102 -9.16 9.97 21.35
N PHE A 103 -9.79 9.84 20.20
CA PHE A 103 -10.52 10.91 19.53
C PHE A 103 -12.05 10.72 19.49
N GLY A 104 -12.56 9.58 19.93
CA GLY A 104 -14.01 9.33 19.97
C GLY A 104 -14.71 9.63 18.63
N ASN A 105 -15.84 10.34 18.69
CA ASN A 105 -16.58 10.77 17.50
C ASN A 105 -16.03 12.09 16.95
N LEU A 106 -15.48 12.05 15.73
CA LEU A 106 -14.92 13.23 15.08
C LEU A 106 -16.02 14.08 14.43
N ALA A 107 -15.98 15.38 14.66
CA ALA A 107 -16.73 16.36 13.87
C ALA A 107 -16.21 16.40 12.43
N LEU A 108 -16.96 16.99 11.49
CA LEU A 108 -16.60 17.04 10.07
C LEU A 108 -15.18 17.58 9.82
N GLY A 109 -14.80 18.66 10.52
CA GLY A 109 -13.46 19.24 10.42
C GLY A 109 -12.35 18.27 10.85
N GLY A 110 -12.58 17.51 11.94
CA GLY A 110 -11.67 16.47 12.40
C GLY A 110 -11.52 15.34 11.39
N ARG A 111 -12.62 14.91 10.75
CA ARG A 111 -12.60 13.88 9.69
C ARG A 111 -11.78 14.33 8.48
N ILE A 112 -11.94 15.60 8.06
CA ILE A 112 -11.14 16.16 6.95
C ILE A 112 -9.65 16.21 7.31
N ALA A 113 -9.32 16.62 8.54
CA ALA A 113 -7.94 16.63 9.03
C ALA A 113 -7.35 15.21 9.05
N PHE A 114 -8.11 14.22 9.52
CA PHE A 114 -7.69 12.82 9.53
C PHE A 114 -7.46 12.28 8.11
N LEU A 115 -8.33 12.62 7.15
CA LEU A 115 -8.14 12.28 5.74
C LEU A 115 -6.84 12.89 5.20
N ALA A 116 -6.60 14.17 5.44
CA ALA A 116 -5.39 14.84 4.96
C ALA A 116 -4.11 14.23 5.55
N VAL A 117 -4.08 13.99 6.87
CA VAL A 117 -2.97 13.31 7.55
C VAL A 117 -2.77 11.91 7.00
N GLY A 118 -3.84 11.14 6.82
CA GLY A 118 -3.81 9.80 6.25
C GLY A 118 -3.19 9.80 4.85
N ILE A 119 -3.58 10.74 3.97
CA ILE A 119 -3.02 10.86 2.60
C ILE A 119 -1.51 11.15 2.66
N VAL A 120 -1.09 12.13 3.45
CA VAL A 120 0.32 12.52 3.57
C VAL A 120 1.17 11.35 4.11
N LEU A 121 0.72 10.71 5.19
CA LEU A 121 1.39 9.55 5.79
C LEU A 121 1.46 8.38 4.82
N SER A 122 0.38 8.07 4.11
CA SER A 122 0.34 6.98 3.14
C SER A 122 1.30 7.23 1.98
N CYS A 123 1.34 8.46 1.44
CA CYS A 123 2.25 8.81 0.35
C CYS A 123 3.72 8.76 0.80
N PHE A 124 4.01 9.21 2.02
CA PHE A 124 5.34 9.14 2.58
C PHE A 124 5.79 7.70 2.83
N ALA A 125 4.91 6.89 3.44
CA ALA A 125 5.10 5.47 3.66
C ALA A 125 5.39 4.72 2.37
N ALA A 126 4.59 4.96 1.33
CA ALA A 126 4.79 4.36 0.01
C ALA A 126 6.11 4.79 -0.63
N ALA A 127 6.53 6.04 -0.47
CA ALA A 127 7.81 6.52 -0.96
C ALA A 127 8.99 5.78 -0.31
N LEU A 128 8.95 5.55 1.01
CA LEU A 128 9.96 4.76 1.73
C LEU A 128 10.01 3.31 1.23
N TYR A 129 8.85 2.68 1.15
CA TYR A 129 8.71 1.30 0.72
C TYR A 129 9.19 1.08 -0.74
N TYR A 130 8.78 1.93 -1.68
CA TYR A 130 9.24 1.83 -3.07
C TYR A 130 10.73 2.11 -3.23
N THR A 131 11.31 2.99 -2.40
CA THR A 131 12.75 3.26 -2.42
C THR A 131 13.55 2.08 -1.87
N ALA A 132 12.98 1.29 -0.96
CA ALA A 132 13.63 0.10 -0.42
C ALA A 132 13.95 -0.94 -1.50
N ASP A 133 13.09 -1.08 -2.53
CA ASP A 133 13.30 -1.98 -3.69
C ASP A 133 13.64 -3.42 -3.27
N LEU A 134 12.89 -3.95 -2.29
CA LEU A 134 13.04 -5.29 -1.73
C LEU A 134 11.87 -6.23 -2.07
N GLY A 135 11.31 -6.07 -3.25
CA GLY A 135 10.08 -6.70 -3.70
C GLY A 135 8.89 -5.76 -3.61
N VAL A 136 7.77 -6.18 -4.16
CA VAL A 136 6.53 -5.38 -4.20
C VAL A 136 5.44 -6.02 -3.33
N SER A 137 4.39 -5.26 -3.02
CA SER A 137 3.22 -5.83 -2.35
C SER A 137 2.56 -6.88 -3.26
N THR A 138 1.88 -7.83 -2.66
CA THR A 138 1.17 -8.89 -3.40
C THR A 138 0.14 -8.30 -4.35
N TYR A 139 -0.51 -7.21 -3.94
CA TYR A 139 -1.46 -6.47 -4.76
C TYR A 139 -0.79 -5.78 -5.96
N ASP A 140 0.37 -5.13 -5.77
CA ASP A 140 1.10 -4.44 -6.83
C ASP A 140 1.74 -5.41 -7.84
N ALA A 141 2.07 -6.61 -7.41
CA ALA A 141 2.68 -7.63 -8.25
C ALA A 141 1.78 -8.07 -9.40
N ILE A 142 0.46 -8.16 -9.18
CA ILE A 142 -0.50 -8.61 -10.19
C ILE A 142 -0.57 -7.66 -11.38
N PRO A 143 -0.84 -6.34 -11.22
CA PRO A 143 -0.86 -5.41 -12.34
C PRO A 143 0.52 -5.22 -12.99
N LEU A 144 1.62 -5.37 -12.23
CA LEU A 144 2.97 -5.37 -12.80
C LEU A 144 3.17 -6.57 -13.73
N HIS A 145 2.83 -7.78 -13.27
CA HIS A 145 2.92 -8.99 -14.10
C HIS A 145 2.07 -8.88 -15.37
N ILE A 146 0.82 -8.43 -15.23
CA ILE A 146 -0.06 -8.23 -16.38
C ILE A 146 0.56 -7.22 -17.37
N SER A 147 1.11 -6.11 -16.88
CA SER A 147 1.75 -5.11 -17.72
C SER A 147 3.01 -5.65 -18.41
N ASP A 148 3.81 -6.47 -17.72
CA ASP A 148 5.02 -7.10 -18.28
C ASP A 148 4.70 -8.12 -19.38
N CYS A 149 3.54 -8.78 -19.32
CA CYS A 149 3.02 -9.64 -20.39
C CYS A 149 2.60 -8.87 -21.65
N LYS A 150 2.67 -7.51 -21.61
CA LYS A 150 2.30 -6.62 -22.74
C LYS A 150 0.94 -6.92 -23.35
N PRO A 151 -0.14 -6.98 -22.55
CA PRO A 151 -1.47 -7.27 -23.07
C PRO A 151 -1.87 -6.19 -24.06
N LYS A 152 -2.49 -6.59 -25.17
CA LYS A 152 -3.00 -5.66 -26.20
C LYS A 152 -4.50 -5.50 -26.03
N LEU A 153 -4.96 -4.27 -25.86
CA LEU A 153 -6.37 -3.92 -25.90
C LEU A 153 -6.57 -2.93 -27.06
N PHE A 154 -7.49 -3.23 -27.97
CA PHE A 154 -7.69 -2.46 -29.20
C PHE A 154 -6.39 -2.22 -30.01
N GLY A 155 -5.52 -3.23 -30.09
CA GLY A 155 -4.25 -3.16 -30.84
C GLY A 155 -3.12 -2.36 -30.17
N ARG A 156 -3.35 -1.77 -29.00
CA ARG A 156 -2.34 -1.02 -28.22
C ARG A 156 -1.92 -1.80 -26.97
N VAL A 157 -0.61 -1.78 -26.66
CA VAL A 157 -0.09 -2.35 -25.43
C VAL A 157 -0.60 -1.52 -24.25
N LEU A 158 -1.17 -2.19 -23.23
CA LEU A 158 -1.66 -1.53 -22.04
C LEU A 158 -0.48 -1.12 -21.13
N PRO A 159 -0.30 0.17 -20.88
CA PRO A 159 0.71 0.63 -19.93
C PRO A 159 0.30 0.24 -18.49
N PHE A 160 1.28 0.07 -17.61
CA PHE A 160 1.08 -0.26 -16.19
C PHE A 160 -0.01 0.60 -15.51
N ARG A 161 -0.04 1.91 -15.80
CA ARG A 161 -1.05 2.83 -15.25
C ARG A 161 -2.49 2.38 -15.53
N VAL A 162 -2.76 1.93 -16.75
CA VAL A 162 -4.12 1.52 -17.14
C VAL A 162 -4.48 0.21 -16.44
N VAL A 163 -3.56 -0.76 -16.40
CA VAL A 163 -3.78 -2.03 -15.71
C VAL A 163 -4.03 -1.78 -14.22
N ARG A 164 -3.26 -0.87 -13.59
CA ARG A 164 -3.42 -0.48 -12.19
C ARG A 164 -4.80 0.14 -11.94
N ILE A 165 -5.21 1.10 -12.75
CA ILE A 165 -6.54 1.75 -12.63
C ILE A 165 -7.66 0.72 -12.79
N LEU A 166 -7.53 -0.23 -13.71
CA LEU A 166 -8.52 -1.31 -13.88
C LEU A 166 -8.58 -2.21 -12.65
N SER A 167 -7.42 -2.58 -12.09
CA SER A 167 -7.36 -3.38 -10.85
C SER A 167 -8.00 -2.62 -9.68
N ASP A 168 -7.68 -1.34 -9.54
CA ASP A 168 -8.24 -0.47 -8.50
C ASP A 168 -9.76 -0.33 -8.66
N LEU A 169 -10.25 -0.19 -9.89
CA LEU A 169 -11.68 -0.12 -10.18
C LEU A 169 -12.40 -1.42 -9.81
N VAL A 170 -11.84 -2.57 -10.18
CA VAL A 170 -12.40 -3.89 -9.82
C VAL A 170 -12.46 -4.04 -8.31
N CYS A 171 -11.38 -3.73 -7.59
CA CYS A 171 -11.34 -3.79 -6.13
C CYS A 171 -12.39 -2.88 -5.48
N THR A 172 -12.52 -1.65 -5.99
CA THR A 172 -13.51 -0.69 -5.47
C THR A 172 -14.93 -1.17 -5.71
N VAL A 173 -15.26 -1.61 -6.93
CA VAL A 173 -16.60 -2.08 -7.29
C VAL A 173 -16.98 -3.29 -6.45
N VAL A 174 -16.10 -4.29 -6.35
CA VAL A 174 -16.36 -5.48 -5.53
C VAL A 174 -16.51 -5.11 -4.06
N GLY A 175 -15.63 -4.26 -3.54
CA GLY A 175 -15.70 -3.80 -2.15
C GLY A 175 -17.01 -3.08 -1.84
N VAL A 176 -17.47 -2.19 -2.72
CA VAL A 176 -18.75 -1.48 -2.57
C VAL A 176 -19.93 -2.43 -2.62
N ILE A 177 -19.96 -3.39 -3.55
CA ILE A 177 -20.99 -4.42 -3.61
C ILE A 177 -21.09 -5.21 -2.30
N LEU A 178 -19.96 -5.45 -1.64
CA LEU A 178 -19.88 -6.11 -0.34
C LEU A 178 -20.09 -5.15 0.85
N GLY A 179 -20.54 -3.91 0.60
CA GLY A 179 -20.89 -2.94 1.64
C GLY A 179 -19.71 -2.14 2.22
N ALA A 180 -18.55 -2.12 1.57
CA ALA A 180 -17.45 -1.30 2.02
C ALA A 180 -17.71 0.19 1.78
N PRO A 181 -17.27 1.09 2.69
CA PRO A 181 -17.37 2.53 2.48
C PRO A 181 -16.38 2.99 1.39
N ALA A 182 -16.87 3.28 0.20
CA ALA A 182 -16.16 4.04 -0.80
C ALA A 182 -16.65 5.50 -0.78
N GLY A 183 -15.75 6.44 -0.98
CA GLY A 183 -16.10 7.85 -0.92
C GLY A 183 -15.10 8.75 -1.63
N ILE A 184 -15.20 10.05 -1.37
CA ILE A 184 -14.31 11.08 -1.93
C ILE A 184 -12.84 10.77 -1.63
N GLY A 185 -12.54 10.22 -0.45
CA GLY A 185 -11.19 9.78 -0.08
C GLY A 185 -10.61 8.73 -1.05
N THR A 186 -11.43 7.76 -1.47
CA THR A 186 -11.01 6.72 -2.45
C THR A 186 -10.65 7.35 -3.80
N VAL A 187 -11.41 8.34 -4.25
CA VAL A 187 -11.13 9.06 -5.51
C VAL A 187 -9.85 9.89 -5.38
N ILE A 188 -9.69 10.60 -4.27
CA ILE A 188 -8.49 11.42 -4.01
C ILE A 188 -7.25 10.54 -3.96
N THR A 189 -7.29 9.41 -3.25
CA THR A 189 -6.15 8.50 -3.17
C THR A 189 -5.79 7.94 -4.54
N ALA A 190 -6.76 7.52 -5.34
CA ALA A 190 -6.53 6.99 -6.68
C ALA A 190 -5.86 8.01 -7.63
N LEU A 191 -6.20 9.30 -7.51
CA LEU A 191 -5.71 10.34 -8.43
C LEU A 191 -4.43 11.04 -7.96
N PHE A 192 -4.33 11.35 -6.66
CA PHE A 192 -3.30 12.25 -6.12
C PHE A 192 -2.12 11.53 -5.45
N MET A 193 -2.24 10.25 -5.09
CA MET A 193 -1.13 9.53 -4.44
C MET A 193 0.11 9.45 -5.33
N GLY A 194 -0.02 9.21 -6.62
CA GLY A 194 1.10 9.07 -7.53
C GLY A 194 2.07 10.26 -7.55
N PRO A 195 1.62 11.50 -7.79
CA PRO A 195 2.45 12.70 -7.72
C PRO A 195 3.09 12.93 -6.35
N LEU A 196 2.33 12.77 -5.26
CA LEU A 196 2.82 12.93 -3.89
C LEU A 196 3.88 11.89 -3.51
N ILE A 197 3.68 10.64 -3.86
CA ILE A 197 4.67 9.57 -3.65
C ILE A 197 5.97 9.90 -4.39
N SER A 198 5.86 10.35 -5.65
CA SER A 198 7.02 10.74 -6.44
C SER A 198 7.77 11.92 -5.83
N PHE A 199 7.06 12.89 -5.28
CA PHE A 199 7.65 14.02 -4.55
C PHE A 199 8.43 13.54 -3.33
N PHE A 200 7.81 12.78 -2.41
CA PHE A 200 8.49 12.28 -1.22
C PHE A 200 9.66 11.34 -1.55
N ARG A 201 9.52 10.53 -2.59
CA ARG A 201 10.57 9.63 -3.04
C ARG A 201 11.83 10.42 -3.42
N ARG A 202 11.69 11.45 -4.26
CA ARG A 202 12.82 12.26 -4.73
C ARG A 202 13.40 13.14 -3.65
N THR A 203 12.56 13.69 -2.77
CA THR A 203 12.99 14.69 -1.78
C THR A 203 13.54 14.07 -0.51
N VAL A 204 13.03 12.93 -0.08
CA VAL A 204 13.37 12.32 1.22
C VAL A 204 13.99 10.94 1.08
N SER A 205 13.31 9.99 0.44
CA SER A 205 13.69 8.58 0.52
C SER A 205 14.97 8.27 -0.27
N GLU A 206 15.08 8.72 -1.52
CA GLU A 206 16.27 8.50 -2.34
C GLU A 206 17.53 9.19 -1.80
N PRO A 207 17.48 10.49 -1.39
CA PRO A 207 18.64 11.13 -0.78
C PRO A 207 19.09 10.45 0.51
N TRP A 208 18.16 9.97 1.33
CA TRP A 208 18.51 9.26 2.57
C TRP A 208 19.21 7.92 2.28
N LEU A 209 18.74 7.17 1.29
CA LEU A 209 19.38 5.92 0.89
C LEU A 209 20.79 6.17 0.31
N ARG A 210 20.97 7.21 -0.51
CA ARG A 210 22.25 7.57 -1.15
C ARG A 210 23.29 8.12 -0.18
N ARG A 211 22.90 8.82 0.89
CA ARG A 211 23.83 9.31 1.94
C ARG A 211 24.64 8.20 2.61
N GLY A 212 24.26 6.94 2.41
CA GLY A 212 25.02 5.79 2.90
C GLY A 212 26.08 5.26 1.94
N THR A 213 26.11 5.72 0.69
CA THR A 213 27.13 5.32 -0.30
C THR A 213 28.26 6.30 -0.46
N GLY A 214 28.13 7.53 0.09
CA GLY A 214 29.13 8.59 -0.01
C GLY A 214 30.42 8.40 0.78
N GLY A 215 30.61 7.25 1.44
CA GLY A 215 31.85 6.92 2.17
C GLY A 215 32.73 5.86 1.50
N ALA A 216 32.35 5.34 0.32
CA ALA A 216 33.09 4.26 -0.34
C ALA A 216 33.68 4.66 -1.71
N ALA A 217 33.76 5.97 -2.02
CA ALA A 217 34.37 6.51 -3.23
C ALA A 217 35.28 7.69 -2.88
N THR A 218 36.36 7.43 -2.12
CA THR A 218 37.62 8.17 -2.09
C THR A 218 38.74 7.17 -1.97
#